data_1c81ad1cdbcb7023e007f37e003dd6e7
#
_entry.id   1c81ad1cdbcb7023e007f37e003dd6e7
#
_cell.length_a   1.000
_cell.length_b   1.000
_cell.length_c   1.000
_cell.angle_alpha   90.00
_cell.angle_beta   90.00
_cell.angle_gamma   90.00
#
_symmetry.space_group_name_H-M   'P 1'
#
loop_
_entity.id
_entity.type
_entity.pdbx_description
1 polymer ?
#
loop_
_entity_poly.entity_id
_entity_poly.type
_entity_poly.pdbx_seq_one_letter_code
_entity_poly.pdbx_strand_id
1 'polypeptide(L)'
;MTRLRRCGLPARKNLRSLSGFARCLVIGLVLSLIPQMLADHRVVIISPHNEAIRHEFGHGFNEWHRRRHGEGVTVEWRDAGGTADAIRFVQSEFATKPGGIGIDVFFGGGSEPFLLLADKKLSSPYQAPDEILAGIPQSFNGIEVYDADYNWYGAALSSFGILQNTRVQRLVKLPFVARWDQLAAPELDGWVGIGDPRNSGTMNNMFEGFLQAHGWDRGWQLLTEIAGNARKFDRASSTTAKDVTLGETACAFAIDFFAFTQIAVAGRTNMTFALPQDFTAISPDGIAILKGAPNLTLGRRFIDFVLAEDGQRLWFLPRGHPQGPRQYSIERMTIRPDFYKRYHGVSNIEFSPFELKQSFRYNAKLARDRREVVAALAGALLVDTQTELRAAWRSIRERGLSAGDRQEFGRMPLTESEAFQLATGAWKDPVVRNQKKIEWQNWAQRKYRRIAYHD
;
A
#
# COMPACT_ATOMS: atom_id res chain seq x y z
N MET A 1 62.47 -46.31 -38.19
CA MET A 1 63.69 -47.04 -37.75
C MET A 1 63.59 -47.12 -36.23
N THR A 2 63.40 -48.22 -35.77
CA THR A 2 64.02 -49.27 -35.04
C THR A 2 63.54 -49.39 -33.59
N ARG A 3 62.80 -50.50 -33.46
CA ARG A 3 62.85 -51.68 -32.56
C ARG A 3 62.44 -51.50 -31.07
N LEU A 4 61.29 -52.05 -30.78
CA LEU A 4 60.99 -53.17 -29.85
C LEU A 4 62.07 -53.61 -28.85
N ARG A 5 61.75 -53.73 -27.58
CA ARG A 5 61.97 -54.96 -26.83
C ARG A 5 60.97 -55.13 -25.68
N ARG A 6 60.42 -56.31 -25.65
CA ARG A 6 59.61 -56.99 -24.61
C ARG A 6 60.49 -57.47 -23.43
N CYS A 7 59.86 -57.62 -22.29
CA CYS A 7 60.01 -58.68 -21.27
C CYS A 7 59.46 -58.12 -19.95
N GLY A 8 58.68 -58.74 -19.11
CA GLY A 8 58.18 -60.06 -18.95
C GLY A 8 57.43 -60.07 -17.64
N LEU A 9 56.27 -60.69 -17.55
CA LEU A 9 55.54 -61.01 -16.33
C LEU A 9 56.29 -62.02 -15.49
N PRO A 10 56.07 -61.99 -14.12
CA PRO A 10 55.38 -63.16 -13.58
C PRO A 10 54.35 -62.88 -12.44
N ALA A 11 53.35 -63.74 -12.52
CA ALA A 11 52.69 -64.55 -11.49
C ALA A 11 51.83 -63.88 -10.39
N ARG A 12 50.55 -64.20 -10.50
CA ARG A 12 49.47 -64.25 -9.52
C ARG A 12 49.87 -64.65 -8.12
N LYS A 13 49.35 -63.92 -7.11
CA LYS A 13 48.90 -64.52 -5.85
C LYS A 13 47.49 -64.02 -5.50
N ASN A 14 46.61 -65.00 -5.41
CA ASN A 14 45.23 -64.87 -4.93
C ASN A 14 45.22 -64.36 -3.50
N LEU A 15 44.39 -63.34 -3.22
CA LEU A 15 43.81 -63.13 -1.91
C LEU A 15 42.29 -62.99 -2.09
N ARG A 16 41.63 -63.99 -1.58
CA ARG A 16 40.17 -64.15 -1.52
C ARG A 16 39.56 -63.14 -0.56
N SER A 17 38.48 -62.58 -0.98
CA SER A 17 37.25 -62.23 -0.27
C SER A 17 37.33 -61.79 1.18
N LEU A 18 37.00 -60.51 1.41
CA LEU A 18 36.23 -60.12 2.59
C LEU A 18 35.24 -58.99 2.21
N SER A 19 34.00 -59.41 2.27
CA SER A 19 32.77 -58.71 2.56
C SER A 19 32.42 -57.46 1.72
N GLY A 20 31.62 -57.68 0.69
CA GLY A 20 30.80 -56.70 -0.01
C GLY A 20 29.69 -56.04 0.86
N PHE A 21 29.51 -56.55 2.10
CA PHE A 21 28.48 -56.04 3.03
C PHE A 21 28.86 -54.73 3.73
N ALA A 22 30.13 -54.47 4.01
CA ALA A 22 30.56 -53.23 4.70
C ALA A 22 30.58 -51.99 3.79
N ARG A 23 30.79 -52.20 2.47
CA ARG A 23 30.77 -51.08 1.52
C ARG A 23 29.35 -50.60 1.17
N CYS A 24 28.35 -51.46 1.17
CA CYS A 24 26.96 -51.08 0.95
C CYS A 24 26.34 -50.34 2.15
N LEU A 25 26.77 -50.62 3.38
CA LEU A 25 26.25 -49.96 4.56
C LEU A 25 26.78 -48.55 4.72
N VAL A 26 28.02 -48.24 4.33
CA VAL A 26 28.59 -46.89 4.38
C VAL A 26 28.03 -45.99 3.25
N ILE A 27 27.77 -46.54 2.08
CA ILE A 27 27.16 -45.80 0.97
C ILE A 27 25.67 -45.55 1.26
N GLY A 28 24.95 -46.49 1.87
CA GLY A 28 23.57 -46.35 2.27
C GLY A 28 23.39 -45.28 3.39
N LEU A 29 24.35 -45.16 4.33
CA LEU A 29 24.30 -44.17 5.43
C LEU A 29 24.64 -42.74 4.93
N VAL A 30 25.49 -42.62 3.92
CA VAL A 30 25.83 -41.31 3.32
C VAL A 30 24.71 -40.83 2.38
N LEU A 31 24.00 -41.72 1.68
CA LEU A 31 22.86 -41.36 0.85
C LEU A 31 21.57 -41.03 1.60
N SER A 32 21.42 -41.52 2.85
CA SER A 32 20.29 -41.17 3.71
C SER A 32 20.45 -39.81 4.44
N LEU A 33 21.66 -39.24 4.47
CA LEU A 33 21.95 -37.94 5.05
C LEU A 33 21.86 -36.75 4.02
N ILE A 34 21.80 -37.06 2.74
CA ILE A 34 21.75 -36.03 1.68
C ILE A 34 20.38 -35.36 1.51
N PRO A 35 19.22 -36.01 1.77
CA PRO A 35 17.94 -35.31 1.66
C PRO A 35 17.62 -34.29 2.78
N GLN A 36 18.36 -34.29 3.88
CA GLN A 36 18.13 -33.35 4.99
C GLN A 36 18.89 -32.04 4.88
N MET A 37 19.78 -31.88 3.90
CA MET A 37 20.55 -30.64 3.70
C MET A 37 19.97 -29.65 2.68
N LEU A 38 18.83 -29.94 2.10
CA LEU A 38 18.10 -29.03 1.21
C LEU A 38 16.72 -28.71 1.81
N ALA A 39 16.65 -28.42 3.09
CA ALA A 39 15.53 -27.65 3.60
C ALA A 39 15.56 -26.31 2.85
N ASP A 40 14.56 -26.09 2.04
CA ASP A 40 14.41 -24.88 1.22
C ASP A 40 14.24 -23.69 2.18
N HIS A 41 15.36 -23.05 2.59
CA HIS A 41 15.36 -21.86 3.45
C HIS A 41 14.79 -20.66 2.69
N ARG A 42 13.58 -20.85 2.19
CA ARG A 42 12.87 -19.90 1.36
C ARG A 42 11.49 -19.59 1.95
N VAL A 43 11.16 -18.31 2.07
CA VAL A 43 9.81 -17.84 2.37
C VAL A 43 9.23 -17.16 1.13
N VAL A 44 8.01 -17.52 0.75
CA VAL A 44 7.30 -16.98 -0.42
C VAL A 44 6.32 -15.90 0.05
N ILE A 45 6.51 -14.68 -0.42
CA ILE A 45 5.73 -13.52 0.02
C ILE A 45 5.05 -12.86 -1.18
N ILE A 46 3.73 -12.72 -1.16
CA ILE A 46 3.01 -11.88 -2.11
C ILE A 46 2.90 -10.45 -1.56
N SER A 47 3.25 -9.47 -2.39
CA SER A 47 3.32 -8.08 -1.94
C SER A 47 3.08 -7.10 -3.07
N PRO A 48 2.20 -6.09 -2.89
CA PRO A 48 2.06 -4.95 -3.79
C PRO A 48 3.12 -3.87 -3.56
N HIS A 49 4.04 -4.07 -2.61
CA HIS A 49 5.11 -3.13 -2.34
C HIS A 49 6.05 -2.96 -3.54
N ASN A 50 6.61 -1.77 -3.67
CA ASN A 50 7.63 -1.46 -4.67
C ASN A 50 8.95 -2.19 -4.38
N GLU A 51 9.85 -2.15 -5.36
CA GLU A 51 11.16 -2.80 -5.28
C GLU A 51 11.98 -2.34 -4.07
N ALA A 52 11.92 -1.07 -3.71
CA ALA A 52 12.68 -0.52 -2.58
C ALA A 52 12.34 -1.23 -1.26
N ILE A 53 11.05 -1.39 -0.96
CA ILE A 53 10.58 -2.07 0.25
C ILE A 53 10.94 -3.56 0.19
N ARG A 54 10.67 -4.22 -0.95
CA ARG A 54 11.00 -5.64 -1.13
C ARG A 54 12.49 -5.91 -0.94
N HIS A 55 13.35 -5.06 -1.50
CA HIS A 55 14.79 -5.17 -1.36
C HIS A 55 15.25 -5.06 0.10
N GLU A 56 14.87 -3.96 0.77
CA GLU A 56 15.33 -3.69 2.14
C GLU A 56 14.82 -4.72 3.14
N PHE A 57 13.55 -5.13 3.02
CA PHE A 57 12.98 -6.15 3.91
C PHE A 57 13.51 -7.56 3.61
N GLY A 58 13.71 -7.92 2.35
CA GLY A 58 14.30 -9.21 2.00
C GLY A 58 15.74 -9.33 2.49
N HIS A 59 16.55 -8.30 2.30
CA HIS A 59 17.93 -8.25 2.78
C HIS A 59 18.01 -8.20 4.30
N GLY A 60 17.22 -7.33 4.93
CA GLY A 60 17.17 -7.18 6.38
C GLY A 60 16.72 -8.45 7.08
N PHE A 61 15.72 -9.16 6.54
CA PHE A 61 15.28 -10.45 7.09
C PHE A 61 16.36 -11.52 7.00
N ASN A 62 17.03 -11.64 5.86
CA ASN A 62 18.13 -12.59 5.69
C ASN A 62 19.23 -12.36 6.73
N GLU A 63 19.64 -11.10 6.96
CA GLU A 63 20.66 -10.78 7.96
C GLU A 63 20.18 -11.00 9.39
N TRP A 64 18.96 -10.59 9.70
CA TRP A 64 18.35 -10.81 11.01
C TRP A 64 18.23 -12.30 11.32
N HIS A 65 17.77 -13.11 10.35
CA HIS A 65 17.62 -14.54 10.49
C HIS A 65 18.98 -15.23 10.69
N ARG A 66 20.01 -14.82 9.94
CA ARG A 66 21.37 -15.35 10.11
C ARG A 66 21.94 -15.05 11.49
N ARG A 67 21.71 -13.84 12.01
CA ARG A 67 22.19 -13.47 13.36
C ARG A 67 21.50 -14.27 14.46
N ARG A 68 20.19 -14.55 14.32
CA ARG A 68 19.39 -15.20 15.36
C ARG A 68 19.36 -16.72 15.27
N HIS A 69 19.47 -17.27 14.07
CA HIS A 69 19.28 -18.69 13.79
C HIS A 69 20.48 -19.37 13.13
N GLY A 70 21.56 -18.63 12.85
CA GLY A 70 22.79 -19.16 12.24
C GLY A 70 22.72 -19.37 10.73
N GLU A 71 21.56 -19.22 10.10
CA GLU A 71 21.31 -19.56 8.70
C GLU A 71 20.70 -18.40 7.92
N GLY A 72 21.06 -18.28 6.65
CA GLY A 72 20.44 -17.32 5.73
C GLY A 72 19.09 -17.83 5.21
N VAL A 73 18.24 -16.89 4.79
CA VAL A 73 16.92 -17.18 4.20
C VAL A 73 16.76 -16.39 2.93
N THR A 74 16.24 -17.04 1.87
CA THR A 74 15.83 -16.36 0.64
C THR A 74 14.38 -15.94 0.74
N VAL A 75 14.10 -14.66 0.46
CA VAL A 75 12.73 -14.17 0.31
C VAL A 75 12.37 -14.19 -1.17
N GLU A 76 11.40 -15.02 -1.53
CA GLU A 76 10.84 -15.05 -2.89
C GLU A 76 9.63 -14.10 -2.95
N TRP A 77 9.75 -13.02 -3.70
CA TRP A 77 8.68 -12.06 -3.87
C TRP A 77 7.78 -12.43 -5.05
N ARG A 78 6.48 -12.58 -4.79
CA ARG A 78 5.45 -12.73 -5.82
C ARG A 78 4.85 -11.37 -6.11
N ASP A 79 5.12 -10.87 -7.29
CA ASP A 79 4.52 -9.62 -7.80
C ASP A 79 3.20 -9.97 -8.51
N ALA A 80 2.11 -9.46 -7.98
CA ALA A 80 0.78 -9.60 -8.58
C ALA A 80 0.19 -8.23 -8.98
N GLY A 81 1.04 -7.22 -9.13
CA GLY A 81 0.61 -5.85 -9.41
C GLY A 81 0.18 -5.08 -8.16
N GLY A 82 -0.85 -4.26 -8.26
CA GLY A 82 -1.36 -3.46 -7.14
C GLY A 82 -2.14 -4.30 -6.11
N THR A 83 -2.51 -3.66 -4.99
CA THR A 83 -3.26 -4.30 -3.90
C THR A 83 -4.50 -5.03 -4.39
N ALA A 84 -5.27 -4.42 -5.29
CA ALA A 84 -6.50 -5.01 -5.82
C ALA A 84 -6.22 -6.26 -6.67
N ASP A 85 -5.10 -6.30 -7.40
CA ASP A 85 -4.69 -7.45 -8.19
C ASP A 85 -4.19 -8.58 -7.30
N ALA A 86 -3.37 -8.25 -6.31
CA ALA A 86 -2.82 -9.21 -5.35
C ALA A 86 -3.94 -9.93 -4.57
N ILE A 87 -4.93 -9.18 -4.05
CA ILE A 87 -6.02 -9.80 -3.29
C ILE A 87 -6.98 -10.61 -4.19
N ARG A 88 -7.24 -10.16 -5.43
CA ARG A 88 -8.01 -10.97 -6.41
C ARG A 88 -7.30 -12.26 -6.74
N PHE A 89 -5.98 -12.20 -6.97
CA PHE A 89 -5.16 -13.39 -7.21
C PHE A 89 -5.28 -14.38 -6.06
N VAL A 90 -5.05 -13.93 -4.82
CA VAL A 90 -5.13 -14.79 -3.63
C VAL A 90 -6.51 -15.44 -3.48
N GLN A 91 -7.60 -14.68 -3.67
CA GLN A 91 -8.95 -15.21 -3.60
C GLN A 91 -9.23 -16.25 -4.71
N SER A 92 -8.77 -15.99 -5.93
CA SER A 92 -8.93 -16.89 -7.06
C SER A 92 -8.18 -18.23 -6.85
N GLU A 93 -6.95 -18.15 -6.34
CA GLU A 93 -6.17 -19.34 -6.02
C GLU A 93 -6.80 -20.17 -4.90
N PHE A 94 -7.28 -19.52 -3.83
CA PHE A 94 -7.98 -20.23 -2.75
C PHE A 94 -9.31 -20.85 -3.16
N ALA A 95 -9.99 -20.30 -4.17
CA ALA A 95 -11.21 -20.91 -4.72
C ALA A 95 -10.92 -22.27 -5.36
N THR A 96 -9.72 -22.46 -5.90
CA THR A 96 -9.30 -23.74 -6.55
C THR A 96 -8.47 -24.62 -5.59
N LYS A 97 -7.77 -24.03 -4.64
CA LYS A 97 -6.84 -24.70 -3.70
C LYS A 97 -7.15 -24.29 -2.25
N PRO A 98 -8.27 -24.71 -1.66
CA PRO A 98 -8.75 -24.21 -0.36
C PRO A 98 -7.83 -24.60 0.83
N GLY A 99 -6.91 -25.54 0.64
CA GLY A 99 -5.94 -25.97 1.66
C GLY A 99 -4.67 -25.13 1.74
N GLY A 100 -4.34 -24.36 0.68
CA GLY A 100 -3.13 -23.55 0.61
C GLY A 100 -2.72 -23.27 -0.84
N ILE A 101 -2.10 -22.12 -1.08
CA ILE A 101 -1.80 -21.62 -2.44
C ILE A 101 -0.30 -21.56 -2.75
N GLY A 102 0.55 -22.16 -1.87
CA GLY A 102 2.00 -22.15 -2.06
C GLY A 102 2.67 -20.82 -1.73
N ILE A 103 1.98 -19.93 -1.02
CA ILE A 103 2.47 -18.63 -0.55
C ILE A 103 2.38 -18.60 0.96
N ASP A 104 3.45 -18.13 1.62
CA ASP A 104 3.53 -18.11 3.08
C ASP A 104 2.89 -16.85 3.68
N VAL A 105 3.18 -15.68 3.10
CA VAL A 105 2.82 -14.38 3.70
C VAL A 105 2.21 -13.46 2.64
N PHE A 106 1.19 -12.71 3.05
CA PHE A 106 0.71 -11.51 2.35
C PHE A 106 1.24 -10.28 3.09
N PHE A 107 1.93 -9.36 2.37
CA PHE A 107 2.61 -8.23 2.99
C PHE A 107 2.35 -6.92 2.24
N GLY A 108 1.64 -5.99 2.88
CA GLY A 108 1.33 -4.67 2.35
C GLY A 108 -0.05 -4.53 1.70
N GLY A 109 -0.42 -3.30 1.35
CA GLY A 109 -1.66 -3.00 0.63
C GLY A 109 -2.78 -2.37 1.48
N GLY A 110 -2.44 -1.82 2.65
CA GLY A 110 -3.41 -1.25 3.59
C GLY A 110 -4.10 -2.31 4.45
N SER A 111 -5.12 -1.94 5.22
CA SER A 111 -5.82 -2.84 6.14
C SER A 111 -6.92 -3.68 5.47
N GLU A 112 -7.55 -3.19 4.41
CA GLU A 112 -8.72 -3.83 3.79
C GLU A 112 -8.48 -5.28 3.33
N PRO A 113 -7.35 -5.63 2.67
CA PRO A 113 -7.07 -7.01 2.29
C PRO A 113 -7.03 -7.97 3.48
N PHE A 114 -6.51 -7.51 4.60
CA PHE A 114 -6.32 -8.33 5.81
C PHE A 114 -7.62 -8.57 6.55
N LEU A 115 -8.50 -7.57 6.63
CA LEU A 115 -9.88 -7.73 7.11
C LEU A 115 -10.62 -8.78 6.26
N LEU A 116 -10.47 -8.72 4.94
CA LEU A 116 -11.09 -9.69 4.04
C LEU A 116 -10.49 -11.10 4.20
N LEU A 117 -9.17 -11.22 4.36
CA LEU A 117 -8.52 -12.52 4.60
C LEU A 117 -9.01 -13.15 5.90
N ALA A 118 -9.12 -12.36 6.97
CA ALA A 118 -9.64 -12.81 8.27
C ALA A 118 -11.12 -13.24 8.16
N ASP A 119 -12.00 -12.39 7.59
CA ASP A 119 -13.43 -12.67 7.39
C ASP A 119 -13.66 -13.99 6.62
N LYS A 120 -12.84 -14.24 5.60
CA LYS A 120 -12.92 -15.46 4.75
C LYS A 120 -12.14 -16.65 5.29
N LYS A 121 -11.47 -16.51 6.43
CA LYS A 121 -10.61 -17.55 7.04
C LYS A 121 -9.52 -18.02 6.08
N LEU A 122 -8.90 -17.07 5.35
CA LEU A 122 -7.79 -17.30 4.41
C LEU A 122 -6.43 -16.94 5.02
N SER A 123 -6.40 -16.40 6.24
CA SER A 123 -5.21 -16.21 7.08
C SER A 123 -5.07 -17.34 8.10
N SER A 124 -3.85 -17.55 8.60
CA SER A 124 -3.54 -18.41 9.72
C SER A 124 -3.18 -17.55 10.93
N PRO A 125 -3.94 -17.60 12.03
CA PRO A 125 -3.62 -16.85 13.23
C PRO A 125 -2.21 -17.18 13.75
N TYR A 126 -1.49 -16.17 14.18
CA TYR A 126 -0.18 -16.30 14.80
C TYR A 126 0.04 -15.20 15.83
N GLN A 127 0.13 -15.54 17.10
CA GLN A 127 0.52 -14.60 18.13
C GLN A 127 2.04 -14.42 18.11
N ALA A 128 2.50 -13.21 17.80
CA ALA A 128 3.91 -12.85 17.89
C ALA A 128 4.36 -12.84 19.37
N PRO A 129 5.66 -13.02 19.65
CA PRO A 129 6.19 -13.01 21.02
C PRO A 129 5.81 -11.77 21.82
N ASP A 130 5.51 -11.94 23.11
CA ASP A 130 5.04 -10.85 23.98
C ASP A 130 6.05 -9.71 24.08
N GLU A 131 7.35 -9.99 24.03
CA GLU A 131 8.40 -8.98 24.01
C GLU A 131 8.38 -8.08 22.76
N ILE A 132 7.86 -8.59 21.63
CA ILE A 132 7.65 -7.80 20.41
C ILE A 132 6.38 -6.96 20.55
N LEU A 133 5.29 -7.58 21.02
CA LEU A 133 3.99 -6.93 21.14
C LEU A 133 3.96 -5.85 22.23
N ALA A 134 4.76 -5.96 23.29
CA ALA A 134 4.85 -4.96 24.36
C ALA A 134 5.17 -3.54 23.87
N GLY A 135 5.83 -3.39 22.71
CA GLY A 135 6.13 -2.10 22.10
C GLY A 135 5.12 -1.61 21.07
N ILE A 136 4.02 -2.36 20.84
CA ILE A 136 3.04 -2.11 19.78
C ILE A 136 1.64 -2.06 20.39
N PRO A 137 0.94 -0.92 20.39
CA PRO A 137 -0.43 -0.87 20.89
C PRO A 137 -1.35 -1.68 19.95
N GLN A 138 -2.29 -2.43 20.52
CA GLN A 138 -3.28 -3.15 19.72
C GLN A 138 -4.15 -2.18 18.90
N SER A 139 -4.45 -1.03 19.47
CA SER A 139 -5.18 0.04 18.79
C SER A 139 -4.79 1.41 19.33
N PHE A 140 -5.01 2.45 18.54
CA PHE A 140 -4.92 3.84 18.97
C PHE A 140 -5.96 4.69 18.23
N ASN A 141 -6.58 5.63 18.92
CA ASN A 141 -7.59 6.52 18.34
C ASN A 141 -8.71 5.80 17.54
N GLY A 142 -9.04 4.55 17.94
CA GLY A 142 -10.02 3.70 17.25
C GLY A 142 -9.51 3.02 15.97
N ILE A 143 -8.20 3.08 15.71
CA ILE A 143 -7.54 2.38 14.61
C ILE A 143 -6.93 1.10 15.18
N GLU A 144 -7.35 -0.06 14.69
CA GLU A 144 -6.71 -1.33 15.02
C GLU A 144 -5.34 -1.39 14.34
N VAL A 145 -4.29 -1.64 15.14
CA VAL A 145 -2.93 -1.87 14.63
C VAL A 145 -2.72 -3.35 14.33
N TYR A 146 -3.37 -4.23 15.09
CA TYR A 146 -3.41 -5.65 14.79
C TYR A 146 -4.72 -6.29 15.29
N ASP A 147 -5.11 -7.38 14.64
CA ASP A 147 -6.32 -8.15 14.92
C ASP A 147 -6.28 -8.81 16.32
N ALA A 148 -7.39 -8.76 17.04
CA ALA A 148 -7.49 -9.33 18.38
C ALA A 148 -7.26 -10.85 18.40
N ASP A 149 -7.61 -11.55 17.31
CA ASP A 149 -7.40 -12.99 17.13
C ASP A 149 -6.10 -13.29 16.36
N TYR A 150 -5.21 -12.28 16.19
CA TYR A 150 -3.90 -12.41 15.54
C TYR A 150 -3.92 -12.91 14.10
N ASN A 151 -5.00 -12.65 13.36
CA ASN A 151 -5.10 -12.98 11.94
C ASN A 151 -4.20 -12.12 11.06
N TRP A 152 -3.89 -10.90 11.51
CA TRP A 152 -3.02 -9.95 10.82
C TRP A 152 -2.42 -8.93 11.78
N TYR A 153 -1.35 -8.27 11.34
CA TYR A 153 -0.68 -7.16 12.01
C TYR A 153 -0.50 -6.00 11.07
N GLY A 154 -0.52 -4.77 11.57
CA GLY A 154 0.06 -3.62 10.89
C GLY A 154 1.58 -3.75 10.90
N ALA A 155 2.18 -3.62 9.74
CA ALA A 155 3.63 -3.63 9.56
C ALA A 155 4.22 -2.23 9.59
N ALA A 156 3.45 -1.25 9.13
CA ALA A 156 3.74 0.18 9.14
C ALA A 156 2.43 0.95 9.25
N LEU A 157 2.50 2.25 9.49
CA LEU A 157 1.35 3.15 9.36
C LEU A 157 1.52 4.01 8.10
N SER A 158 0.40 4.44 7.54
CA SER A 158 0.35 5.38 6.44
C SER A 158 -0.66 6.47 6.72
N SER A 159 -0.40 7.66 6.20
CA SER A 159 -1.31 8.80 6.27
C SER A 159 -1.57 9.37 4.88
N PHE A 160 -2.72 10.01 4.75
CA PHE A 160 -3.06 10.77 3.56
C PHE A 160 -2.86 12.26 3.82
N GLY A 161 -2.30 12.96 2.83
CA GLY A 161 -2.02 14.37 2.96
C GLY A 161 -1.77 15.05 1.62
N ILE A 162 -1.22 16.26 1.70
CA ILE A 162 -1.00 17.12 0.57
C ILE A 162 0.51 17.23 0.32
N LEU A 163 0.96 16.64 -0.79
CA LEU A 163 2.31 16.86 -1.28
C LEU A 163 2.37 18.20 -2.01
N GLN A 164 3.37 19.02 -1.71
CA GLN A 164 3.49 20.37 -2.26
C GLN A 164 4.91 20.63 -2.79
N ASN A 165 5.01 21.24 -3.94
CA ASN A 165 6.24 21.77 -4.50
C ASN A 165 6.38 23.24 -4.09
N THR A 166 7.05 23.49 -2.97
CA THR A 166 7.23 24.85 -2.42
C THR A 166 8.07 25.75 -3.31
N ARG A 167 8.93 25.18 -4.16
CA ARG A 167 9.67 25.94 -5.17
C ARG A 167 8.74 26.49 -6.25
N VAL A 168 7.87 25.64 -6.81
CA VAL A 168 6.86 26.06 -7.80
C VAL A 168 5.91 27.09 -7.18
N GLN A 169 5.38 26.80 -5.97
CA GLN A 169 4.48 27.75 -5.30
C GLN A 169 5.10 29.14 -5.14
N ARG A 170 6.38 29.23 -4.73
CA ARG A 170 7.08 30.52 -4.64
C ARG A 170 7.25 31.21 -6.01
N LEU A 171 7.62 30.44 -7.06
CA LEU A 171 7.86 30.98 -8.39
C LEU A 171 6.59 31.57 -9.04
N VAL A 172 5.45 30.87 -8.88
CA VAL A 172 4.17 31.30 -9.49
C VAL A 172 3.21 31.93 -8.48
N LYS A 173 3.69 32.23 -7.26
CA LYS A 173 2.95 32.92 -6.20
C LYS A 173 1.66 32.22 -5.77
N LEU A 174 1.69 30.89 -5.65
CA LEU A 174 0.58 30.12 -5.12
C LEU A 174 0.63 30.03 -3.60
N PRO A 175 -0.54 29.91 -2.92
CA PRO A 175 -0.58 29.77 -1.47
C PRO A 175 -0.03 28.42 -1.00
N PHE A 176 0.49 28.38 0.23
CA PHE A 176 0.72 27.14 0.94
C PHE A 176 -0.62 26.55 1.41
N VAL A 177 -0.78 25.24 1.28
CA VAL A 177 -2.03 24.53 1.58
C VAL A 177 -1.84 23.69 2.84
N ALA A 178 -2.62 23.99 3.88
CA ALA A 178 -2.60 23.29 5.16
C ALA A 178 -3.90 22.49 5.44
N ARG A 179 -4.90 22.63 4.58
CA ARG A 179 -6.23 22.02 4.71
C ARG A 179 -6.72 21.55 3.34
N TRP A 180 -7.54 20.50 3.35
CA TRP A 180 -8.10 19.99 2.09
C TRP A 180 -8.95 21.01 1.34
N ASP A 181 -9.79 21.77 2.05
CA ASP A 181 -10.68 22.77 1.45
C ASP A 181 -9.92 23.88 0.71
N GLN A 182 -8.68 24.18 1.11
CA GLN A 182 -7.83 25.15 0.43
C GLN A 182 -7.40 24.73 -0.98
N LEU A 183 -7.45 23.42 -1.30
CA LEU A 183 -7.19 22.95 -2.67
C LEU A 183 -8.26 23.40 -3.68
N ALA A 184 -9.43 23.82 -3.20
CA ALA A 184 -10.47 24.43 -4.02
C ALA A 184 -10.26 25.96 -4.24
N ALA A 185 -9.19 26.56 -3.71
CA ALA A 185 -8.91 27.99 -3.87
C ALA A 185 -8.72 28.34 -5.37
N PRO A 186 -9.27 29.46 -5.84
CA PRO A 186 -9.22 29.88 -7.25
C PRO A 186 -7.80 29.97 -7.84
N GLU A 187 -6.82 30.34 -7.00
CA GLU A 187 -5.42 30.48 -7.39
C GLU A 187 -4.77 29.15 -7.82
N LEU A 188 -5.37 28.04 -7.38
CA LEU A 188 -4.87 26.70 -7.67
C LEU A 188 -5.47 26.07 -8.94
N ASP A 189 -6.17 26.83 -9.79
CA ASP A 189 -6.70 26.32 -11.07
C ASP A 189 -5.60 25.72 -11.95
N GLY A 190 -5.73 24.42 -12.24
CA GLY A 190 -4.76 23.67 -13.03
C GLY A 190 -3.46 23.31 -12.29
N TRP A 191 -3.38 23.58 -10.98
CA TRP A 191 -2.20 23.28 -10.17
C TRP A 191 -2.38 22.12 -9.21
N VAL A 192 -3.55 21.47 -9.18
CA VAL A 192 -3.86 20.34 -8.29
C VAL A 192 -3.73 19.03 -9.05
N GLY A 193 -3.00 18.08 -8.48
CA GLY A 193 -2.88 16.69 -8.94
C GLY A 193 -3.81 15.77 -8.15
N ILE A 194 -4.58 14.92 -8.84
CA ILE A 194 -5.47 13.93 -8.26
C ILE A 194 -5.32 12.62 -9.04
N GLY A 195 -5.33 11.48 -8.35
CA GLY A 195 -5.37 10.18 -9.01
C GLY A 195 -6.81 9.72 -9.27
N ASP A 196 -7.01 8.90 -10.29
CA ASP A 196 -8.29 8.26 -10.59
C ASP A 196 -8.60 7.18 -9.54
N PRO A 197 -9.66 7.32 -8.73
CA PRO A 197 -10.00 6.37 -7.67
C PRO A 197 -10.46 5.00 -8.19
N ARG A 198 -10.77 4.86 -9.48
CA ARG A 198 -11.06 3.57 -10.12
C ARG A 198 -9.81 2.71 -10.27
N ASN A 199 -8.65 3.34 -10.45
CA ASN A 199 -7.38 2.68 -10.73
C ASN A 199 -6.44 2.68 -9.51
N SER A 200 -6.62 3.62 -8.58
CA SER A 200 -5.80 3.79 -7.39
C SER A 200 -6.58 3.51 -6.11
N GLY A 201 -6.21 2.44 -5.39
CA GLY A 201 -6.75 2.14 -4.08
C GLY A 201 -6.51 3.26 -3.06
N THR A 202 -5.34 3.89 -3.11
CA THR A 202 -4.99 5.07 -2.32
C THR A 202 -5.98 6.22 -2.54
N MET A 203 -6.26 6.57 -3.80
CA MET A 203 -7.21 7.64 -4.10
C MET A 203 -8.63 7.29 -3.70
N ASN A 204 -9.05 6.04 -3.90
CA ASN A 204 -10.35 5.58 -3.44
C ASN A 204 -10.51 5.76 -1.92
N ASN A 205 -9.51 5.36 -1.14
CA ASN A 205 -9.52 5.53 0.32
C ASN A 205 -9.51 7.01 0.74
N MET A 206 -8.82 7.87 -0.01
CA MET A 206 -8.86 9.32 0.26
C MET A 206 -10.24 9.91 -0.02
N PHE A 207 -10.87 9.58 -1.16
CA PHE A 207 -12.24 10.00 -1.48
C PHE A 207 -13.21 9.54 -0.39
N GLU A 208 -13.13 8.28 0.01
CA GLU A 208 -13.91 7.75 1.10
C GLU A 208 -13.68 8.52 2.41
N GLY A 209 -12.42 8.88 2.70
CA GLY A 209 -12.08 9.71 3.85
C GLY A 209 -12.79 11.06 3.87
N PHE A 210 -12.89 11.74 2.70
CA PHE A 210 -13.67 12.97 2.56
C PHE A 210 -15.16 12.76 2.87
N LEU A 211 -15.73 11.66 2.35
CA LEU A 211 -17.15 11.36 2.55
C LEU A 211 -17.47 11.02 4.02
N GLN A 212 -16.57 10.33 4.69
CA GLN A 212 -16.75 10.00 6.10
C GLN A 212 -16.50 11.20 7.03
N ALA A 213 -15.52 12.05 6.71
CA ALA A 213 -15.16 13.21 7.54
C ALA A 213 -16.18 14.35 7.44
N HIS A 214 -16.73 14.58 6.25
CA HIS A 214 -17.63 15.72 5.97
C HIS A 214 -19.10 15.30 5.75
N GLY A 215 -19.41 14.00 5.71
CA GLY A 215 -20.67 13.47 5.22
C GLY A 215 -20.78 13.49 3.69
N TRP A 216 -21.77 12.77 3.17
CA TRP A 216 -21.92 12.50 1.74
C TRP A 216 -21.99 13.78 0.89
N ASP A 217 -22.94 14.66 1.17
CA ASP A 217 -23.18 15.85 0.33
C ASP A 217 -22.02 16.84 0.39
N ARG A 218 -21.54 17.18 1.58
CA ARG A 218 -20.44 18.13 1.75
C ARG A 218 -19.11 17.54 1.26
N GLY A 219 -18.87 16.26 1.50
CA GLY A 219 -17.67 15.56 1.01
C GLY A 219 -17.59 15.56 -0.51
N TRP A 220 -18.69 15.20 -1.19
CA TRP A 220 -18.76 15.27 -2.66
C TRP A 220 -18.66 16.70 -3.19
N GLN A 221 -19.30 17.67 -2.52
CA GLN A 221 -19.17 19.09 -2.91
C GLN A 221 -17.69 19.49 -2.89
N LEU A 222 -16.98 19.20 -1.81
CA LEU A 222 -15.56 19.57 -1.67
C LEU A 222 -14.68 18.84 -2.70
N LEU A 223 -14.89 17.55 -2.91
CA LEU A 223 -14.19 16.78 -3.93
C LEU A 223 -14.43 17.33 -5.34
N THR A 224 -15.67 17.77 -5.65
CA THR A 224 -16.02 18.36 -6.95
C THR A 224 -15.34 19.72 -7.15
N GLU A 225 -15.32 20.57 -6.12
CA GLU A 225 -14.63 21.86 -6.14
C GLU A 225 -13.11 21.70 -6.35
N ILE A 226 -12.48 20.77 -5.62
CA ILE A 226 -11.06 20.46 -5.78
C ILE A 226 -10.77 19.88 -7.18
N ALA A 227 -11.65 18.99 -7.67
CA ALA A 227 -11.56 18.43 -9.02
C ALA A 227 -11.67 19.50 -10.11
N GLY A 228 -12.39 20.59 -9.84
CA GLY A 228 -12.44 21.78 -10.70
C GLY A 228 -11.07 22.43 -10.91
N ASN A 229 -10.20 22.38 -9.91
CA ASN A 229 -8.82 22.86 -9.98
C ASN A 229 -7.82 21.80 -10.48
N ALA A 230 -8.27 20.56 -10.69
CA ALA A 230 -7.37 19.49 -11.11
C ALA A 230 -6.83 19.71 -12.52
N ARG A 231 -5.52 19.57 -12.70
CA ARG A 231 -4.89 19.58 -14.03
C ARG A 231 -5.33 18.37 -14.85
N LYS A 232 -5.26 17.18 -14.21
CA LYS A 232 -5.65 15.89 -14.78
C LYS A 232 -5.90 14.87 -13.66
N PHE A 233 -6.42 13.71 -14.03
CA PHE A 233 -6.52 12.56 -13.16
C PHE A 233 -5.53 11.47 -13.60
N ASP A 234 -4.58 11.12 -12.74
CA ASP A 234 -3.58 10.10 -13.03
C ASP A 234 -4.08 8.69 -12.71
N ARG A 235 -3.63 7.70 -13.46
CA ARG A 235 -3.99 6.31 -13.19
C ARG A 235 -3.38 5.75 -11.89
N ALA A 236 -2.24 6.29 -11.46
CA ALA A 236 -1.53 5.82 -10.27
C ALA A 236 -1.14 6.98 -9.37
N SER A 237 -1.28 6.80 -8.05
CA SER A 237 -0.88 7.79 -7.05
C SER A 237 0.62 8.12 -7.07
N SER A 238 1.45 7.17 -7.49
CA SER A 238 2.88 7.41 -7.68
C SER A 238 3.18 8.38 -8.81
N THR A 239 2.39 8.36 -9.90
CA THR A 239 2.47 9.34 -11.00
C THR A 239 2.08 10.71 -10.51
N THR A 240 0.96 10.83 -9.79
CA THR A 240 0.49 12.08 -9.20
C THR A 240 1.56 12.74 -8.32
N ALA A 241 2.23 11.94 -7.46
CA ALA A 241 3.32 12.45 -6.63
C ALA A 241 4.55 12.89 -7.47
N LYS A 242 4.87 12.15 -8.52
CA LYS A 242 5.97 12.50 -9.44
C LYS A 242 5.71 13.79 -10.21
N ASP A 243 4.46 14.04 -10.64
CA ASP A 243 4.08 15.27 -11.34
C ASP A 243 4.29 16.51 -10.48
N VAL A 244 4.08 16.42 -9.16
CA VAL A 244 4.45 17.51 -8.23
C VAL A 244 5.96 17.76 -8.25
N THR A 245 6.77 16.69 -8.25
CA THR A 245 8.22 16.81 -8.31
C THR A 245 8.69 17.48 -9.59
N LEU A 246 8.07 17.13 -10.71
CA LEU A 246 8.39 17.72 -12.03
C LEU A 246 7.86 19.15 -12.20
N GLY A 247 7.01 19.64 -11.29
CA GLY A 247 6.39 20.95 -11.38
C GLY A 247 5.21 21.03 -12.35
N GLU A 248 4.69 19.87 -12.79
CA GLU A 248 3.48 19.80 -13.60
C GLU A 248 2.25 20.22 -12.79
N THR A 249 2.26 19.94 -11.49
CA THR A 249 1.30 20.43 -10.49
C THR A 249 2.07 20.98 -9.28
N ALA A 250 1.45 21.92 -8.56
CA ALA A 250 2.04 22.51 -7.36
C ALA A 250 1.67 21.77 -6.10
N CYS A 251 0.47 21.18 -6.08
CA CYS A 251 -0.07 20.43 -4.95
C CYS A 251 -0.72 19.15 -5.45
N ALA A 252 -0.71 18.07 -4.66
CA ALA A 252 -1.43 16.86 -5.00
C ALA A 252 -1.90 16.09 -3.76
N PHE A 253 -2.97 15.33 -3.93
CA PHE A 253 -3.33 14.24 -3.02
C PHE A 253 -2.22 13.21 -3.01
N ALA A 254 -1.70 12.87 -1.84
CA ALA A 254 -0.65 11.87 -1.74
C ALA A 254 -0.79 11.02 -0.47
N ILE A 255 -0.34 9.77 -0.57
CA ILE A 255 -0.01 8.96 0.60
C ILE A 255 1.44 9.26 0.99
N ASP A 256 1.72 9.26 2.27
CA ASP A 256 3.00 9.67 2.87
C ASP A 256 4.24 9.06 2.21
N PHE A 257 4.27 7.75 2.01
CA PHE A 257 5.46 7.09 1.47
C PHE A 257 5.79 7.47 0.00
N PHE A 258 4.78 7.77 -0.84
CA PHE A 258 5.04 8.34 -2.15
C PHE A 258 5.54 9.79 -2.03
N ALA A 259 4.94 10.56 -1.11
CA ALA A 259 5.35 11.92 -0.85
C ALA A 259 6.81 12.00 -0.36
N PHE A 260 7.17 11.21 0.66
CA PHE A 260 8.55 11.20 1.19
C PHE A 260 9.57 10.68 0.18
N THR A 261 9.22 9.69 -0.65
CA THR A 261 10.08 9.25 -1.76
C THR A 261 10.39 10.43 -2.70
N GLN A 262 9.40 11.24 -3.05
CA GLN A 262 9.61 12.39 -3.93
C GLN A 262 10.36 13.53 -3.23
N ILE A 263 10.11 13.76 -1.94
CA ILE A 263 10.86 14.74 -1.14
C ILE A 263 12.33 14.34 -1.02
N ALA A 264 12.63 13.04 -0.87
CA ALA A 264 13.99 12.54 -0.84
C ALA A 264 14.74 12.80 -2.17
N VAL A 265 14.04 12.78 -3.30
CA VAL A 265 14.61 13.07 -4.63
C VAL A 265 14.79 14.56 -4.85
N ALA A 266 13.79 15.38 -4.55
CA ALA A 266 13.77 16.81 -4.88
C ALA A 266 14.40 17.72 -3.80
N GLY A 267 14.53 17.21 -2.57
CA GLY A 267 15.02 17.94 -1.40
C GLY A 267 13.90 18.66 -0.62
N ARG A 268 14.04 18.71 0.69
CA ARG A 268 13.07 19.28 1.65
C ARG A 268 12.89 20.79 1.52
N THR A 269 13.86 21.50 0.99
CA THR A 269 13.74 22.94 0.69
C THR A 269 12.82 23.24 -0.47
N ASN A 270 12.58 22.25 -1.34
CA ASN A 270 11.81 22.37 -2.56
C ASN A 270 10.42 21.73 -2.46
N MET A 271 10.26 20.75 -1.57
CA MET A 271 9.01 20.01 -1.42
C MET A 271 8.69 19.75 0.04
N THR A 272 7.39 19.65 0.35
CA THR A 272 6.90 19.28 1.67
C THR A 272 5.65 18.41 1.57
N PHE A 273 5.42 17.61 2.60
CA PHE A 273 4.19 16.86 2.79
C PHE A 273 3.46 17.42 4.02
N ALA A 274 2.28 17.96 3.82
CA ALA A 274 1.44 18.48 4.88
C ALA A 274 0.37 17.46 5.27
N LEU A 275 0.25 17.15 6.56
CA LEU A 275 -0.95 16.54 7.11
C LEU A 275 -2.03 17.61 7.23
N PRO A 276 -3.18 17.45 6.58
CA PRO A 276 -4.23 18.44 6.62
C PRO A 276 -4.81 18.63 8.03
N GLN A 277 -5.04 19.88 8.40
CA GLN A 277 -5.52 20.24 9.75
C GLN A 277 -6.99 19.89 9.98
N ASP A 278 -7.77 19.73 8.90
CA ASP A 278 -9.20 19.40 8.96
C ASP A 278 -9.44 17.92 9.21
N PHE A 279 -8.81 17.04 8.48
CA PHE A 279 -8.77 15.60 8.78
C PHE A 279 -7.61 14.92 8.05
N THR A 280 -7.14 13.82 8.60
CA THR A 280 -6.33 12.83 7.89
C THR A 280 -6.76 11.43 8.28
N ALA A 281 -6.74 10.49 7.36
CA ALA A 281 -6.90 9.08 7.67
C ALA A 281 -5.53 8.46 7.89
N ILE A 282 -5.36 7.80 9.03
CA ILE A 282 -4.20 6.95 9.29
C ILE A 282 -4.69 5.52 9.23
N SER A 283 -3.97 4.68 8.53
CA SER A 283 -4.28 3.26 8.42
C SER A 283 -3.03 2.40 8.51
N PRO A 284 -3.09 1.21 9.13
CA PRO A 284 -2.00 0.26 9.06
C PRO A 284 -1.87 -0.33 7.67
N ASP A 285 -0.62 -0.60 7.30
CA ASP A 285 -0.27 -1.42 6.15
C ASP A 285 0.04 -2.82 6.66
N GLY A 286 -0.73 -3.80 6.24
CA GLY A 286 -0.83 -5.08 6.96
C GLY A 286 0.20 -6.13 6.57
N ILE A 287 0.29 -7.16 7.41
CA ILE A 287 1.00 -8.41 7.17
C ILE A 287 0.23 -9.57 7.78
N ALA A 288 0.13 -10.69 7.06
CA ALA A 288 -0.53 -11.91 7.54
C ALA A 288 0.10 -13.17 6.99
N ILE A 289 0.06 -14.26 7.76
CA ILE A 289 0.36 -15.60 7.25
C ILE A 289 -0.87 -16.09 6.49
N LEU A 290 -0.67 -16.62 5.28
CA LEU A 290 -1.74 -17.22 4.51
C LEU A 290 -2.04 -18.64 4.98
N LYS A 291 -3.31 -19.05 4.88
CA LYS A 291 -3.74 -20.40 5.21
C LYS A 291 -2.95 -21.42 4.39
N GLY A 292 -2.47 -22.48 5.06
CA GLY A 292 -1.70 -23.54 4.41
C GLY A 292 -0.33 -23.09 3.91
N ALA A 293 0.28 -22.09 4.54
CA ALA A 293 1.64 -21.63 4.28
C ALA A 293 2.63 -22.81 4.28
N PRO A 294 3.34 -23.09 3.17
CA PRO A 294 4.26 -24.22 3.09
C PRO A 294 5.45 -24.10 4.06
N ASN A 295 5.93 -22.87 4.28
CA ASN A 295 7.06 -22.58 5.17
C ASN A 295 6.62 -21.78 6.41
N LEU A 296 5.63 -22.31 7.14
CA LEU A 296 4.97 -21.64 8.27
C LEU A 296 5.97 -21.07 9.30
N THR A 297 7.05 -21.80 9.61
CA THR A 297 8.09 -21.33 10.55
C THR A 297 8.80 -20.09 10.03
N LEU A 298 9.16 -20.04 8.76
CA LEU A 298 9.79 -18.87 8.15
C LEU A 298 8.81 -17.71 8.01
N GLY A 299 7.54 -18.00 7.70
CA GLY A 299 6.48 -16.98 7.67
C GLY A 299 6.31 -16.31 9.05
N ARG A 300 6.28 -17.08 10.13
CA ARG A 300 6.25 -16.55 11.52
C ARG A 300 7.48 -15.70 11.84
N ARG A 301 8.67 -16.20 11.54
CA ARG A 301 9.93 -15.45 11.74
C ARG A 301 9.99 -14.16 10.92
N PHE A 302 9.39 -14.15 9.73
CA PHE A 302 9.29 -12.93 8.93
C PHE A 302 8.37 -11.90 9.59
N ILE A 303 7.23 -12.32 10.14
CA ILE A 303 6.35 -11.44 10.94
C ILE A 303 7.11 -10.91 12.16
N ASP A 304 7.78 -11.79 12.92
CA ASP A 304 8.58 -11.36 14.08
C ASP A 304 9.62 -10.30 13.71
N PHE A 305 10.33 -10.52 12.61
CA PHE A 305 11.30 -9.54 12.09
C PHE A 305 10.65 -8.20 11.74
N VAL A 306 9.53 -8.23 11.00
CA VAL A 306 8.83 -7.01 10.55
C VAL A 306 8.32 -6.19 11.75
N LEU A 307 7.80 -6.85 12.79
CA LEU A 307 7.25 -6.21 13.99
C LEU A 307 8.33 -5.80 14.99
N ALA A 308 9.48 -6.50 15.01
CA ALA A 308 10.59 -6.17 15.88
C ALA A 308 11.22 -4.82 15.51
N GLU A 309 12.04 -4.28 16.43
CA GLU A 309 12.75 -3.02 16.20
C GLU A 309 13.60 -3.05 14.93
N ASP A 310 14.21 -4.19 14.58
CA ASP A 310 15.02 -4.32 13.37
C ASP A 310 14.21 -4.01 12.09
N GLY A 311 13.02 -4.58 11.94
CA GLY A 311 12.13 -4.30 10.82
C GLY A 311 11.54 -2.89 10.87
N GLN A 312 11.17 -2.42 12.06
CA GLN A 312 10.58 -1.09 12.23
C GLN A 312 11.58 0.04 11.96
N ARG A 313 12.88 -0.18 12.18
CA ARG A 313 13.93 0.77 11.78
C ARG A 313 14.05 0.90 10.27
N LEU A 314 13.83 -0.15 9.49
CA LEU A 314 13.83 -0.07 8.03
C LEU A 314 12.73 0.85 7.50
N TRP A 315 11.57 0.87 8.15
CA TRP A 315 10.51 1.82 7.80
C TRP A 315 10.86 3.26 8.14
N PHE A 316 11.40 3.48 9.34
CA PHE A 316 11.38 4.78 10.00
C PHE A 316 12.67 5.59 9.86
N LEU A 317 13.83 4.93 9.76
CA LEU A 317 15.11 5.60 9.70
C LEU A 317 15.49 5.99 8.27
N PRO A 318 16.24 7.08 8.09
CA PRO A 318 16.71 7.48 6.78
C PRO A 318 17.75 6.50 6.24
N ARG A 319 17.84 6.41 4.91
CA ARG A 319 18.89 5.65 4.23
C ARG A 319 20.27 6.12 4.69
N GLY A 320 21.16 5.16 4.96
CA GLY A 320 22.53 5.42 5.42
C GLY A 320 22.68 5.51 6.94
N HIS A 321 21.58 5.49 7.70
CA HIS A 321 21.67 5.28 9.14
C HIS A 321 22.18 3.84 9.41
N PRO A 322 23.11 3.61 10.37
CA PRO A 322 23.70 2.28 10.61
C PRO A 322 22.69 1.14 10.86
N GLN A 323 21.50 1.47 11.37
CA GLN A 323 20.43 0.54 11.65
C GLN A 323 19.22 0.71 10.71
N GLY A 324 19.30 1.59 9.72
CA GLY A 324 18.25 1.89 8.76
C GLY A 324 18.43 1.14 7.43
N PRO A 325 17.61 1.48 6.45
CA PRO A 325 17.71 0.93 5.11
C PRO A 325 19.05 1.30 4.45
N ARG A 326 19.59 0.37 3.64
CA ARG A 326 20.93 0.50 3.08
C ARG A 326 20.94 1.15 1.70
N GLN A 327 20.09 0.67 0.81
CA GLN A 327 20.10 1.07 -0.61
C GLN A 327 19.00 2.06 -0.93
N TYR A 328 17.81 1.88 -0.38
CA TYR A 328 16.63 2.66 -0.72
C TYR A 328 16.10 3.44 0.50
N SER A 329 15.67 4.66 0.29
CA SER A 329 14.91 5.42 1.29
C SER A 329 13.45 4.92 1.28
N ILE A 330 12.91 4.55 2.44
CA ILE A 330 11.52 4.10 2.57
C ILE A 330 10.68 5.17 3.25
N GLU A 331 11.11 5.64 4.43
CA GLU A 331 10.53 6.76 5.18
C GLU A 331 9.00 6.61 5.41
N ARG A 332 8.62 5.56 6.12
CA ARG A 332 7.23 5.30 6.53
C ARG A 332 7.08 5.37 8.02
N MET A 333 5.88 5.72 8.48
CA MET A 333 5.53 5.72 9.90
C MET A 333 5.61 4.32 10.49
N THR A 334 6.28 4.21 11.65
CA THR A 334 6.38 2.98 12.43
C THR A 334 5.12 2.74 13.25
N ILE A 335 4.85 1.47 13.57
CA ILE A 335 3.82 1.05 14.52
C ILE A 335 4.27 1.13 15.99
N ARG A 336 5.51 1.57 16.24
CA ARG A 336 6.11 1.67 17.58
C ARG A 336 6.11 3.12 18.06
N PRO A 337 5.27 3.50 19.03
CA PRO A 337 5.15 4.89 19.51
C PRO A 337 6.46 5.45 20.07
N ASP A 338 7.28 4.61 20.71
CA ASP A 338 8.54 5.01 21.34
C ASP A 338 9.59 5.51 20.33
N PHE A 339 9.52 5.06 19.07
CA PHE A 339 10.45 5.45 18.01
C PHE A 339 10.38 6.95 17.69
N TYR A 340 9.20 7.55 17.72
CA TYR A 340 9.03 8.98 17.39
C TYR A 340 9.79 9.88 18.37
N LYS A 341 9.84 9.51 19.64
CA LYS A 341 10.66 10.20 20.63
C LYS A 341 12.13 9.82 20.54
N ARG A 342 12.44 8.53 20.41
CA ARG A 342 13.80 7.97 20.38
C ARG A 342 14.63 8.49 19.21
N TYR A 343 14.02 8.64 18.05
CA TYR A 343 14.66 9.06 16.81
C TYR A 343 14.26 10.46 16.35
N HIS A 344 13.79 11.31 17.28
CA HIS A 344 13.50 12.71 16.98
C HIS A 344 14.76 13.42 16.44
N GLY A 345 14.61 14.16 15.35
CA GLY A 345 15.73 14.82 14.66
C GLY A 345 16.64 13.88 13.83
N VAL A 346 16.39 12.56 13.88
CA VAL A 346 17.08 11.55 13.05
C VAL A 346 16.18 11.10 11.92
N SER A 347 14.97 10.70 12.23
CA SER A 347 13.96 10.37 11.23
C SER A 347 13.49 11.61 10.49
N ASN A 348 13.11 11.43 9.24
CA ASN A 348 12.47 12.46 8.44
C ASN A 348 10.98 12.66 8.79
N ILE A 349 10.42 11.80 9.62
CA ILE A 349 9.03 11.86 10.08
C ILE A 349 9.04 12.52 11.47
N GLU A 350 8.69 13.80 11.52
CA GLU A 350 8.81 14.64 12.71
C GLU A 350 7.53 14.65 13.60
N PHE A 351 6.46 14.00 13.17
CA PHE A 351 5.21 13.91 13.91
C PHE A 351 4.91 12.47 14.33
N SER A 352 4.22 12.30 15.46
CA SER A 352 3.73 11.01 15.93
C SER A 352 2.24 10.86 15.61
N PRO A 353 1.82 9.83 14.85
CA PRO A 353 0.41 9.56 14.60
C PRO A 353 -0.36 9.21 15.88
N PHE A 354 0.32 8.73 16.91
CA PHE A 354 -0.27 8.37 18.20
C PHE A 354 -0.64 9.59 19.04
N GLU A 355 -0.03 10.76 18.77
CA GLU A 355 -0.28 12.01 19.47
C GLU A 355 -1.28 12.91 18.74
N LEU A 356 -1.67 12.56 17.52
CA LEU A 356 -2.65 13.33 16.76
C LEU A 356 -4.03 13.25 17.44
N LYS A 357 -4.54 14.41 17.82
CA LYS A 357 -5.92 14.53 18.31
C LYS A 357 -6.86 14.50 17.11
N GLN A 358 -7.24 13.31 16.67
CA GLN A 358 -8.20 13.16 15.57
C GLN A 358 -9.62 13.10 16.12
N SER A 359 -10.49 13.96 15.60
CA SER A 359 -11.95 13.84 15.75
C SER A 359 -12.56 12.84 14.76
N PHE A 360 -11.83 12.49 13.71
CA PHE A 360 -12.27 11.63 12.63
C PHE A 360 -11.81 10.17 12.84
N ARG A 361 -12.76 9.24 12.75
CA ARG A 361 -12.50 7.80 12.79
C ARG A 361 -12.89 7.19 11.45
N TYR A 362 -11.92 6.64 10.73
CA TYR A 362 -12.16 5.96 9.47
C TYR A 362 -12.86 4.62 9.68
N ASN A 363 -14.01 4.44 9.04
CA ASN A 363 -14.76 3.18 9.06
C ASN A 363 -14.37 2.34 7.83
N ALA A 364 -13.41 1.43 8.00
CA ALA A 364 -12.91 0.57 6.94
C ALA A 364 -13.99 -0.38 6.38
N LYS A 365 -14.97 -0.81 7.20
CA LYS A 365 -16.06 -1.67 6.75
C LYS A 365 -16.97 -0.91 5.77
N LEU A 366 -17.40 0.30 6.12
CA LEU A 366 -18.20 1.15 5.24
C LEU A 366 -17.47 1.44 3.93
N ALA A 367 -16.16 1.77 4.02
CA ALA A 367 -15.30 1.99 2.86
C ALA A 367 -15.28 0.79 1.92
N ARG A 368 -15.06 -0.40 2.45
CA ARG A 368 -15.07 -1.66 1.69
C ARG A 368 -16.43 -1.91 1.03
N ASP A 369 -17.51 -1.76 1.77
CA ASP A 369 -18.85 -2.13 1.32
C ASP A 369 -19.32 -1.24 0.16
N ARG A 370 -18.92 0.05 0.06
CA ARG A 370 -19.32 0.97 -1.02
C ARG A 370 -18.23 1.38 -1.99
N ARG A 371 -17.02 0.80 -1.85
CA ARG A 371 -15.81 1.13 -2.62
C ARG A 371 -16.02 1.28 -4.11
N GLU A 372 -16.65 0.27 -4.75
CA GLU A 372 -16.82 0.26 -6.20
C GLU A 372 -17.81 1.32 -6.70
N VAL A 373 -18.85 1.61 -5.92
CA VAL A 373 -19.86 2.63 -6.24
C VAL A 373 -19.24 4.01 -6.11
N VAL A 374 -18.47 4.29 -5.04
CA VAL A 374 -17.75 5.57 -4.85
C VAL A 374 -16.75 5.78 -5.99
N ALA A 375 -15.97 4.77 -6.35
CA ALA A 375 -15.03 4.84 -7.47
C ALA A 375 -15.74 5.13 -8.80
N ALA A 376 -16.87 4.47 -9.06
CA ALA A 376 -17.64 4.67 -10.29
C ALA A 376 -18.29 6.05 -10.36
N LEU A 377 -18.82 6.56 -9.25
CA LEU A 377 -19.33 7.93 -9.16
C LEU A 377 -18.23 8.95 -9.43
N ALA A 378 -17.08 8.83 -8.77
CA ALA A 378 -15.95 9.71 -9.01
C ALA A 378 -15.49 9.67 -10.48
N GLY A 379 -15.44 8.46 -11.06
CA GLY A 379 -15.14 8.29 -12.48
C GLY A 379 -16.11 9.04 -13.38
N ALA A 380 -17.40 8.78 -13.24
CA ALA A 380 -18.43 9.35 -14.10
C ALA A 380 -18.63 10.86 -13.90
N LEU A 381 -18.49 11.34 -12.66
CA LEU A 381 -18.80 12.72 -12.30
C LEU A 381 -17.61 13.68 -12.40
N LEU A 382 -16.39 13.19 -12.20
CA LEU A 382 -15.20 14.03 -12.09
C LEU A 382 -14.18 13.76 -13.20
N VAL A 383 -13.87 12.48 -13.44
CA VAL A 383 -12.78 12.08 -14.35
C VAL A 383 -13.24 12.15 -15.80
N ASP A 384 -14.34 11.45 -16.13
CA ASP A 384 -14.83 11.31 -17.51
C ASP A 384 -15.54 12.59 -18.02
N THR A 385 -15.83 13.52 -17.12
CA THR A 385 -16.50 14.81 -17.41
C THR A 385 -15.62 16.00 -17.04
N GLN A 386 -14.29 15.81 -16.96
CA GLN A 386 -13.36 16.83 -16.48
C GLN A 386 -13.44 18.14 -17.28
N THR A 387 -13.66 18.06 -18.58
CA THR A 387 -13.76 19.25 -19.43
C THR A 387 -14.95 20.13 -19.04
N GLU A 388 -16.13 19.54 -18.95
CA GLU A 388 -17.37 20.24 -18.57
C GLU A 388 -17.31 20.70 -17.11
N LEU A 389 -16.77 19.86 -16.22
CA LEU A 389 -16.58 20.18 -14.80
C LEU A 389 -15.71 21.42 -14.62
N ARG A 390 -14.56 21.50 -15.29
CA ARG A 390 -13.66 22.66 -15.22
C ARG A 390 -14.28 23.91 -15.81
N ALA A 391 -15.03 23.80 -16.91
CA ALA A 391 -15.76 24.93 -17.48
C ALA A 391 -16.81 25.49 -16.49
N ALA A 392 -17.59 24.60 -15.85
CA ALA A 392 -18.56 25.00 -14.85
C ALA A 392 -17.88 25.63 -13.61
N TRP A 393 -16.77 25.07 -13.14
CA TRP A 393 -16.03 25.62 -12.01
C TRP A 393 -15.49 27.02 -12.30
N ARG A 394 -14.94 27.24 -13.51
CA ARG A 394 -14.49 28.56 -13.93
C ARG A 394 -15.64 29.58 -13.95
N SER A 395 -16.77 29.21 -14.51
CA SER A 395 -17.96 30.07 -14.54
C SER A 395 -18.45 30.44 -13.13
N ILE A 396 -18.47 29.51 -12.19
CA ILE A 396 -18.83 29.78 -10.79
C ILE A 396 -17.85 30.75 -10.13
N ARG A 397 -16.55 30.60 -10.39
CA ARG A 397 -15.52 31.49 -9.84
C ARG A 397 -15.67 32.92 -10.37
N GLU A 398 -15.92 33.06 -11.64
CA GLU A 398 -16.15 34.35 -12.29
C GLU A 398 -17.39 35.07 -11.72
N ARG A 399 -18.38 34.33 -11.24
CA ARG A 399 -19.58 34.85 -10.55
C ARG A 399 -19.41 35.09 -9.05
N GLY A 400 -18.25 34.85 -8.48
CA GLY A 400 -17.96 35.14 -7.07
C GLY A 400 -18.26 34.04 -6.06
N LEU A 401 -18.36 32.77 -6.51
CA LEU A 401 -18.43 31.58 -5.64
C LEU A 401 -19.61 31.58 -4.66
N SER A 402 -20.82 31.93 -5.11
CA SER A 402 -21.98 31.91 -4.21
C SER A 402 -22.22 30.55 -3.57
N ALA A 403 -22.79 30.52 -2.37
CA ALA A 403 -23.10 29.26 -1.67
C ALA A 403 -24.06 28.37 -2.48
N GLY A 404 -25.03 28.99 -3.17
CA GLY A 404 -25.98 28.27 -4.04
C GLY A 404 -25.30 27.62 -5.24
N ASP A 405 -24.40 28.35 -5.94
CA ASP A 405 -23.63 27.82 -7.05
C ASP A 405 -22.75 26.63 -6.62
N ARG A 406 -22.07 26.75 -5.49
CA ARG A 406 -21.22 25.68 -4.94
C ARG A 406 -22.05 24.45 -4.57
N GLN A 407 -23.22 24.63 -3.98
CA GLN A 407 -24.13 23.54 -3.63
C GLN A 407 -24.62 22.81 -4.88
N GLU A 408 -25.10 23.56 -5.90
CA GLU A 408 -25.53 22.95 -7.18
C GLU A 408 -24.38 22.26 -7.90
N PHE A 409 -23.18 22.84 -7.89
CA PHE A 409 -22.00 22.23 -8.48
C PHE A 409 -21.62 20.89 -7.84
N GLY A 410 -21.70 20.82 -6.49
CA GLY A 410 -21.42 19.61 -5.72
C GLY A 410 -22.57 18.60 -5.65
N ARG A 411 -23.77 18.94 -6.17
CA ARG A 411 -24.96 18.06 -6.07
C ARG A 411 -24.72 16.70 -6.71
N MET A 412 -25.19 15.66 -6.02
CA MET A 412 -25.04 14.26 -6.43
C MET A 412 -26.31 13.71 -7.08
N PRO A 413 -26.20 12.69 -7.97
CA PRO A 413 -27.35 12.03 -8.61
C PRO A 413 -28.07 11.06 -7.67
N LEU A 414 -27.53 10.74 -6.52
CA LEU A 414 -28.10 9.84 -5.53
C LEU A 414 -27.63 10.21 -4.12
N THR A 415 -28.41 9.81 -3.14
CA THR A 415 -28.11 9.94 -1.72
C THR A 415 -27.12 8.88 -1.24
N GLU A 416 -26.55 9.06 -0.04
CA GLU A 416 -25.69 8.06 0.59
C GLU A 416 -26.38 6.70 0.79
N SER A 417 -27.66 6.72 1.20
CA SER A 417 -28.47 5.51 1.40
C SER A 417 -28.67 4.75 0.09
N GLU A 418 -29.01 5.45 -0.99
CA GLU A 418 -29.16 4.84 -2.32
C GLU A 418 -27.85 4.26 -2.83
N ALA A 419 -26.72 4.96 -2.63
CA ALA A 419 -25.38 4.47 -2.97
C ALA A 419 -25.04 3.19 -2.23
N PHE A 420 -25.32 3.14 -0.92
CA PHE A 420 -25.08 1.95 -0.09
C PHE A 420 -25.98 0.77 -0.49
N GLN A 421 -27.27 1.00 -0.70
CA GLN A 421 -28.20 -0.03 -1.17
C GLN A 421 -27.77 -0.59 -2.54
N LEU A 422 -27.36 0.28 -3.43
CA LEU A 422 -26.85 -0.13 -4.74
C LEU A 422 -25.58 -0.99 -4.59
N ALA A 423 -24.63 -0.57 -3.77
CA ALA A 423 -23.35 -1.25 -3.55
C ALA A 423 -23.54 -2.66 -2.98
N THR A 424 -24.43 -2.81 -2.01
CA THR A 424 -24.69 -4.09 -1.35
C THR A 424 -25.66 -5.01 -2.12
N GLY A 425 -26.40 -4.47 -3.09
CA GLY A 425 -27.43 -5.15 -3.87
C GLY A 425 -27.08 -5.28 -5.36
N ALA A 426 -27.73 -4.45 -6.17
CA ALA A 426 -27.75 -4.56 -7.63
C ALA A 426 -26.39 -4.28 -8.32
N TRP A 427 -25.43 -3.67 -7.64
CA TRP A 427 -24.10 -3.40 -8.20
C TRP A 427 -23.32 -4.65 -8.62
N LYS A 428 -23.69 -5.81 -8.09
CA LYS A 428 -23.11 -7.11 -8.47
C LYS A 428 -23.40 -7.48 -9.94
N ASP A 429 -24.50 -6.95 -10.52
CA ASP A 429 -24.84 -7.14 -11.91
C ASP A 429 -24.02 -6.20 -12.82
N PRO A 430 -23.22 -6.73 -13.77
CA PRO A 430 -22.45 -5.91 -14.71
C PRO A 430 -23.29 -5.01 -15.60
N VAL A 431 -24.52 -5.42 -15.95
CA VAL A 431 -25.44 -4.64 -16.79
C VAL A 431 -25.89 -3.41 -16.02
N VAL A 432 -26.30 -3.57 -14.77
CA VAL A 432 -26.70 -2.47 -13.89
C VAL A 432 -25.53 -1.50 -13.68
N ARG A 433 -24.33 -2.02 -13.42
CA ARG A 433 -23.12 -1.18 -13.26
C ARG A 433 -22.87 -0.30 -14.48
N ASN A 434 -22.92 -0.88 -15.67
CA ASN A 434 -22.65 -0.14 -16.90
C ASN A 434 -23.75 0.90 -17.20
N GLN A 435 -25.01 0.54 -17.00
CA GLN A 435 -26.14 1.48 -17.14
C GLN A 435 -26.00 2.67 -16.17
N LYS A 436 -25.70 2.43 -14.90
CA LYS A 436 -25.54 3.46 -13.89
C LYS A 436 -24.36 4.40 -14.19
N LYS A 437 -23.23 3.87 -14.65
CA LYS A 437 -22.08 4.72 -15.05
C LYS A 437 -22.45 5.67 -16.19
N ILE A 438 -23.14 5.19 -17.22
CA ILE A 438 -23.60 6.02 -18.36
C ILE A 438 -24.64 7.05 -17.88
N GLU A 439 -25.61 6.64 -17.06
CA GLU A 439 -26.62 7.52 -16.48
C GLU A 439 -25.98 8.68 -15.71
N TRP A 440 -25.02 8.38 -14.83
CA TRP A 440 -24.33 9.37 -14.01
C TRP A 440 -23.45 10.30 -14.82
N GLN A 441 -22.74 9.77 -15.80
CA GLN A 441 -21.91 10.59 -16.71
C GLN A 441 -22.78 11.58 -17.50
N ASN A 442 -23.89 11.12 -18.10
CA ASN A 442 -24.82 11.97 -18.82
C ASN A 442 -25.46 13.02 -17.91
N TRP A 443 -25.80 12.64 -16.69
CA TRP A 443 -26.34 13.55 -15.68
C TRP A 443 -25.31 14.65 -15.31
N ALA A 444 -24.07 14.28 -15.08
CA ALA A 444 -23.01 15.21 -14.75
C ALA A 444 -22.72 16.18 -15.90
N GLN A 445 -22.63 15.69 -17.14
CA GLN A 445 -22.45 16.52 -18.33
C GLN A 445 -23.56 17.58 -18.46
N ARG A 446 -24.83 17.18 -18.31
CA ARG A 446 -25.95 18.13 -18.33
C ARG A 446 -25.85 19.16 -17.21
N LYS A 447 -25.56 18.72 -15.99
CA LYS A 447 -25.38 19.60 -14.82
C LYS A 447 -24.29 20.65 -15.08
N TYR A 448 -23.11 20.20 -15.50
CA TYR A 448 -21.97 21.10 -15.69
C TYR A 448 -22.16 22.04 -16.85
N ARG A 449 -22.76 21.59 -17.96
CA ARG A 449 -23.07 22.46 -19.10
C ARG A 449 -24.07 23.56 -18.72
N ARG A 450 -25.13 23.21 -18.01
CA ARG A 450 -26.10 24.19 -17.49
C ARG A 450 -25.42 25.23 -16.60
N ILE A 451 -24.52 24.83 -15.70
CA ILE A 451 -23.79 25.77 -14.84
C ILE A 451 -22.82 26.63 -15.63
N ALA A 452 -22.14 26.07 -16.64
CA ALA A 452 -21.13 26.77 -17.43
C ALA A 452 -21.74 27.83 -18.36
N TYR A 453 -22.90 27.53 -18.95
CA TYR A 453 -23.52 28.34 -20.01
C TYR A 453 -24.80 29.07 -19.59
N HIS A 454 -25.22 28.92 -18.32
CA HIS A 454 -26.43 29.56 -17.77
C HIS A 454 -27.75 29.20 -18.49
N ASP A 455 -27.85 27.94 -18.99
CA ASP A 455 -29.07 27.40 -19.61
C ASP A 455 -30.06 26.85 -18.56
#